data_ca2ad44888f92c8b34baab3f6d79d49e
#
_entry.id   ca2ad44888f92c8b34baab3f6d79d49e
#
_cell.length_a   1.000
_cell.length_b   1.000
_cell.length_c   1.000
_cell.angle_alpha   90.00
_cell.angle_beta   90.00
_cell.angle_gamma   90.00
#
_symmetry.space_group_name_H-M   'P 1'
#
loop_
_entity.id
_entity.type
_entity.pdbx_description
1 polymer ?
#
loop_
_entity_poly.entity_id
_entity_poly.type
_entity_poly.pdbx_seq_one_letter_code
_entity_poly.pdbx_strand_id
1 'polypeptide(L)'
;MSAMNEKGSDIKLESWLVSAGRHSEPGAPLNVPMVPASNFIMGAGAVYSRGDGTPSWKALEDVIGGLESGKAVLFSSGMAAVAAVFDQLVTGAVVAIPDDCYQGVAGLAAAGEEKGRWSVQRIPVDDTAGWVQACSSADLIWLESPSNPLLTVADLEAVCKAPRKQGAIVAVDNTFATPIKQQPLELGATVSLQSATKFIGGHSDLLAGVAT
;
A
#
# COMPACT_ATOMS: atom_id res chain seq x y z
N MET A 1 21.39 5.98 5.38
CA MET A 1 20.89 5.26 6.58
C MET A 1 19.49 5.77 6.81
N SER A 2 18.50 4.90 6.64
CA SER A 2 17.09 5.25 6.59
C SER A 2 16.57 5.70 7.96
N ALA A 3 15.70 6.72 7.96
CA ALA A 3 14.98 7.26 9.12
C ALA A 3 14.07 6.24 9.86
N MET A 4 14.05 4.98 9.43
CA MET A 4 13.28 3.88 10.05
C MET A 4 13.81 3.44 11.43
N ASN A 5 14.96 3.95 11.88
CA ASN A 5 15.57 3.48 13.13
C ASN A 5 15.42 4.41 14.33
N GLU A 6 14.63 5.48 14.20
CA GLU A 6 14.38 6.41 15.31
C GLU A 6 12.90 6.47 15.75
N LYS A 7 12.16 5.38 15.67
CA LYS A 7 11.14 5.14 16.68
C LYS A 7 11.89 4.84 17.98
N GLY A 8 12.42 5.88 18.62
CA GLY A 8 12.83 5.80 20.03
C GLY A 8 11.63 5.21 20.75
N SER A 9 11.82 4.14 21.51
CA SER A 9 10.79 3.28 22.12
C SER A 9 9.75 4.00 23.00
N ASP A 10 9.79 5.31 23.10
CA ASP A 10 8.96 6.13 24.00
C ASP A 10 8.19 7.26 23.31
N ILE A 11 8.33 7.47 21.98
CA ILE A 11 7.62 8.58 21.31
C ILE A 11 6.29 8.05 20.78
N LYS A 12 5.18 8.68 21.19
CA LYS A 12 3.85 8.37 20.67
C LYS A 12 3.79 8.68 19.18
N LEU A 13 2.99 7.89 18.43
CA LEU A 13 2.82 8.02 16.98
C LEU A 13 2.47 9.45 16.55
N GLU A 14 1.58 10.11 17.28
CA GLU A 14 1.17 11.49 17.01
C GLU A 14 2.33 12.48 17.15
N SER A 15 3.22 12.26 18.12
CA SER A 15 4.41 13.09 18.30
C SER A 15 5.46 12.82 17.21
N TRP A 16 5.62 11.56 16.79
CA TRP A 16 6.51 11.20 15.70
C TRP A 16 6.06 11.84 14.38
N LEU A 17 4.75 11.86 14.09
CA LEU A 17 4.18 12.46 12.88
C LEU A 17 4.49 13.97 12.75
N VAL A 18 4.66 14.68 13.86
CA VAL A 18 5.00 16.12 13.83
C VAL A 18 6.36 16.36 13.18
N SER A 19 7.32 15.44 13.35
CA SER A 19 8.69 15.56 12.83
C SER A 19 9.02 14.59 11.68
N ALA A 20 8.15 13.62 11.41
CA ALA A 20 8.37 12.61 10.39
C ALA A 20 8.61 13.25 9.00
N GLY A 21 9.61 12.75 8.27
CA GLY A 21 9.98 13.24 6.94
C GLY A 21 10.65 14.62 6.93
N ARG A 22 10.92 15.22 8.10
CA ARG A 22 11.59 16.53 8.22
C ARG A 22 13.09 16.36 8.43
N HIS A 23 13.84 17.38 8.02
CA HIS A 23 15.27 17.45 8.30
C HIS A 23 15.49 17.76 9.80
N SER A 24 16.57 17.17 10.36
CA SER A 24 17.03 17.44 11.73
C SER A 24 18.36 18.20 11.76
N GLU A 25 19.00 18.43 10.59
CA GLU A 25 20.29 19.05 10.51
C GLU A 25 20.21 20.55 10.80
N PRO A 26 21.09 21.13 11.63
CA PRO A 26 21.14 22.56 11.86
C PRO A 26 21.32 23.36 10.56
N GLY A 27 20.45 24.34 10.34
CA GLY A 27 20.46 25.16 9.12
C GLY A 27 19.68 24.58 7.94
N ALA A 28 19.20 23.34 8.00
CA ALA A 28 18.31 22.80 6.99
C ALA A 28 16.90 23.45 7.06
N PRO A 29 16.20 23.54 5.93
CA PRO A 29 14.80 23.97 5.97
C PRO A 29 13.94 23.00 6.79
N LEU A 30 12.99 23.52 7.54
CA LEU A 30 12.14 22.70 8.42
C LEU A 30 11.30 21.70 7.62
N ASN A 31 10.79 22.10 6.45
CA ASN A 31 10.06 21.23 5.55
C ASN A 31 10.98 20.74 4.44
N VAL A 32 10.64 19.54 3.89
CA VAL A 32 11.34 19.01 2.71
C VAL A 32 11.14 19.96 1.53
N PRO A 33 12.22 20.44 0.88
CA PRO A 33 12.12 21.26 -0.31
C PRO A 33 11.40 20.52 -1.43
N MET A 34 10.57 21.22 -2.20
CA MET A 34 10.06 20.69 -3.47
C MET A 34 11.18 20.63 -4.49
N VAL A 35 11.44 19.44 -5.03
CA VAL A 35 12.50 19.21 -6.04
C VAL A 35 11.84 18.79 -7.36
N PRO A 36 11.46 19.75 -8.23
CA PRO A 36 10.83 19.47 -9.52
C PRO A 36 11.90 19.11 -10.57
N ALA A 37 12.63 18.01 -10.34
CA ALA A 37 13.68 17.53 -11.22
C ALA A 37 13.35 16.12 -11.73
N SER A 38 13.55 15.89 -13.05
CA SER A 38 13.49 14.55 -13.64
C SER A 38 14.86 13.91 -13.77
N ASN A 39 15.91 14.72 -13.91
CA ASN A 39 17.28 14.26 -14.08
C ASN A 39 18.21 14.95 -13.07
N PHE A 40 19.26 14.25 -12.70
CA PHE A 40 20.29 14.73 -11.78
C PHE A 40 21.67 14.64 -12.45
N ILE A 41 22.61 15.47 -11.98
CA ILE A 41 24.00 15.41 -12.45
C ILE A 41 24.60 14.09 -11.99
N MET A 42 25.18 13.34 -12.92
CA MET A 42 25.82 12.06 -12.65
C MET A 42 27.02 12.23 -11.71
N GLY A 43 27.25 11.25 -10.85
CA GLY A 43 28.43 11.18 -9.99
C GLY A 43 28.13 10.91 -8.51
N ALA A 44 26.89 11.11 -8.04
CA ALA A 44 26.47 10.73 -6.70
C ALA A 44 24.95 10.57 -6.62
N GLY A 45 24.47 9.44 -6.09
CA GLY A 45 23.06 9.21 -5.82
C GLY A 45 22.17 9.05 -7.06
N ALA A 46 21.04 9.78 -7.10
CA ALA A 46 20.06 9.66 -8.15
C ALA A 46 20.57 10.20 -9.51
N VAL A 47 20.16 9.54 -10.59
CA VAL A 47 20.42 9.95 -11.99
C VAL A 47 19.12 10.32 -12.68
N TYR A 48 18.06 9.51 -12.48
CA TYR A 48 16.77 9.72 -13.10
C TYR A 48 15.62 9.42 -12.13
N SER A 49 14.75 10.40 -11.94
CA SER A 49 13.74 10.37 -10.88
C SER A 49 12.80 9.16 -10.95
N ARG A 50 12.46 8.65 -12.14
CA ARG A 50 11.60 7.48 -12.26
C ARG A 50 12.19 6.23 -11.60
N GLY A 51 13.51 6.02 -11.72
CA GLY A 51 14.20 4.87 -11.10
C GLY A 51 14.68 5.15 -9.69
N ASP A 52 15.09 6.39 -9.43
CA ASP A 52 15.82 6.76 -8.21
C ASP A 52 14.99 7.60 -7.24
N GLY A 53 13.80 8.06 -7.68
CA GLY A 53 12.97 9.00 -6.93
C GLY A 53 13.52 10.41 -6.88
N THR A 54 12.88 11.27 -6.11
CA THR A 54 13.33 12.61 -5.75
C THR A 54 13.33 12.74 -4.23
N PRO A 55 14.03 13.72 -3.65
CA PRO A 55 13.94 13.99 -2.22
C PRO A 55 12.50 14.17 -1.74
N SER A 56 11.63 14.81 -2.54
CA SER A 56 10.22 14.99 -2.22
C SER A 56 9.45 13.66 -2.15
N TRP A 57 9.70 12.73 -3.08
CA TRP A 57 9.07 11.41 -3.08
C TRP A 57 9.53 10.58 -1.90
N LYS A 58 10.85 10.53 -1.69
CA LYS A 58 11.46 9.75 -0.61
C LYS A 58 10.96 10.19 0.76
N ALA A 59 10.80 11.49 0.99
CA ALA A 59 10.25 11.99 2.23
C ALA A 59 8.83 11.47 2.51
N LEU A 60 7.97 11.41 1.49
CA LEU A 60 6.62 10.86 1.64
C LEU A 60 6.66 9.33 1.83
N GLU A 61 7.49 8.62 1.05
CA GLU A 61 7.68 7.18 1.18
C GLU A 61 8.19 6.81 2.57
N ASP A 62 9.13 7.56 3.13
CA ASP A 62 9.67 7.36 4.47
C ASP A 62 8.59 7.56 5.56
N VAL A 63 7.75 8.59 5.43
CA VAL A 63 6.65 8.84 6.39
C VAL A 63 5.63 7.71 6.34
N ILE A 64 5.15 7.34 5.14
CA ILE A 64 4.12 6.30 5.02
C ILE A 64 4.71 4.93 5.38
N GLY A 65 5.94 4.64 4.94
CA GLY A 65 6.64 3.42 5.32
C GLY A 65 6.81 3.29 6.83
N GLY A 66 7.13 4.40 7.52
CA GLY A 66 7.21 4.45 8.98
C GLY A 66 5.86 4.23 9.66
N LEU A 67 4.76 4.74 9.09
CA LEU A 67 3.40 4.53 9.60
C LEU A 67 2.96 3.07 9.46
N GLU A 68 3.26 2.46 8.33
CA GLU A 68 2.85 1.08 7.99
C GLU A 68 3.85 0.02 8.45
N SER A 69 4.95 0.41 9.10
CA SER A 69 6.05 -0.50 9.52
C SER A 69 6.69 -1.26 8.36
N GLY A 70 6.83 -0.61 7.19
CA GLY A 70 7.35 -1.23 5.96
C GLY A 70 8.16 -0.28 5.09
N LYS A 71 8.38 -0.68 3.84
CA LYS A 71 8.99 0.16 2.80
C LYS A 71 7.90 0.59 1.82
N ALA A 72 7.64 1.87 1.74
CA ALA A 72 6.65 2.42 0.84
C ALA A 72 7.23 2.75 -0.54
N VAL A 73 6.42 2.59 -1.56
CA VAL A 73 6.67 3.04 -2.94
C VAL A 73 5.50 3.90 -3.39
N LEU A 74 5.80 5.09 -3.90
CA LEU A 74 4.82 6.06 -4.35
C LEU A 74 4.41 5.84 -5.80
N PHE A 75 3.14 6.00 -6.09
CA PHE A 75 2.52 5.90 -7.41
C PHE A 75 1.70 7.16 -7.74
N SER A 76 1.48 7.40 -9.03
CA SER A 76 0.68 8.54 -9.51
C SER A 76 -0.80 8.50 -9.12
N SER A 77 -1.31 7.34 -8.69
CA SER A 77 -2.69 7.16 -8.21
C SER A 77 -2.82 5.85 -7.42
N GLY A 78 -3.90 5.71 -6.63
CA GLY A 78 -4.24 4.44 -5.98
C GLY A 78 -4.37 3.31 -6.99
N MET A 79 -5.03 3.54 -8.13
CA MET A 79 -5.15 2.50 -9.18
C MET A 79 -3.82 2.13 -9.83
N ALA A 80 -2.84 3.03 -9.89
CA ALA A 80 -1.50 2.66 -10.35
C ALA A 80 -0.80 1.73 -9.37
N ALA A 81 -0.97 1.94 -8.05
CA ALA A 81 -0.48 1.04 -7.02
C ALA A 81 -1.19 -0.33 -7.07
N VAL A 82 -2.53 -0.34 -7.24
CA VAL A 82 -3.32 -1.57 -7.45
C VAL A 82 -2.78 -2.35 -8.66
N ALA A 83 -2.64 -1.68 -9.80
CA ALA A 83 -2.17 -2.32 -11.03
C ALA A 83 -0.76 -2.92 -10.86
N ALA A 84 0.13 -2.26 -10.12
CA ALA A 84 1.47 -2.77 -9.84
C ALA A 84 1.44 -4.07 -9.03
N VAL A 85 0.51 -4.22 -8.07
CA VAL A 85 0.31 -5.47 -7.32
C VAL A 85 -0.20 -6.58 -8.24
N PHE A 86 -1.21 -6.30 -9.07
CA PHE A 86 -1.75 -7.28 -10.03
C PHE A 86 -0.72 -7.68 -11.11
N ASP A 87 0.20 -6.78 -11.45
CA ASP A 87 1.23 -7.06 -12.47
C ASP A 87 2.34 -7.99 -11.96
N GLN A 88 2.40 -8.28 -10.67
CA GLN A 88 3.27 -9.33 -10.11
C GLN A 88 2.76 -10.74 -10.41
N LEU A 89 1.52 -10.89 -10.87
CA LEU A 89 0.90 -12.18 -11.10
C LEU A 89 1.33 -12.79 -12.43
N VAL A 90 1.61 -14.08 -12.40
CA VAL A 90 1.82 -14.87 -13.62
C VAL A 90 0.50 -15.14 -14.33
N THR A 91 0.56 -15.45 -15.62
CA THR A 91 -0.62 -15.89 -16.38
C THR A 91 -1.16 -17.20 -15.80
N GLY A 92 -2.47 -17.26 -15.62
CA GLY A 92 -3.16 -18.41 -15.00
C GLY A 92 -3.24 -18.35 -13.48
N ALA A 93 -2.81 -17.24 -12.86
CA ALA A 93 -2.95 -17.04 -11.42
C ALA A 93 -4.41 -17.08 -10.96
N VAL A 94 -4.62 -17.39 -9.69
CA VAL A 94 -5.91 -17.31 -9.00
C VAL A 94 -5.94 -16.07 -8.13
N VAL A 95 -6.94 -15.22 -8.33
CA VAL A 95 -7.11 -13.96 -7.60
C VAL A 95 -8.38 -14.03 -6.77
N ALA A 96 -8.27 -13.91 -5.45
CA ALA A 96 -9.40 -13.76 -4.55
C ALA A 96 -9.61 -12.27 -4.24
N ILE A 97 -10.82 -11.76 -4.49
CA ILE A 97 -11.22 -10.38 -4.20
C ILE A 97 -12.54 -10.34 -3.43
N PRO A 98 -12.83 -9.28 -2.68
CA PRO A 98 -14.16 -9.11 -2.08
C PRO A 98 -15.25 -8.99 -3.15
N ASP A 99 -16.44 -9.46 -2.83
CA ASP A 99 -17.64 -9.22 -3.64
C ASP A 99 -18.07 -7.75 -3.58
N ASP A 100 -17.78 -7.09 -2.47
CA ASP A 100 -17.93 -5.65 -2.25
C ASP A 100 -16.54 -5.01 -2.10
N CYS A 101 -16.04 -4.38 -3.15
CA CYS A 101 -14.78 -3.64 -3.13
C CYS A 101 -14.82 -2.46 -4.10
N TYR A 102 -13.80 -1.61 -4.03
CA TYR A 102 -13.69 -0.49 -4.94
C TYR A 102 -13.83 -0.93 -6.40
N GLN A 103 -14.74 -0.26 -7.12
CA GLN A 103 -15.10 -0.63 -8.51
C GLN A 103 -13.91 -0.71 -9.47
N GLY A 104 -12.84 0.08 -9.23
CA GLY A 104 -11.63 0.05 -10.04
C GLY A 104 -10.88 -1.28 -9.91
N VAL A 105 -10.83 -1.85 -8.70
CA VAL A 105 -10.23 -3.17 -8.44
C VAL A 105 -11.07 -4.26 -9.07
N ALA A 106 -12.39 -4.23 -8.86
CA ALA A 106 -13.32 -5.19 -9.45
C ALA A 106 -13.24 -5.19 -10.99
N GLY A 107 -13.16 -4.00 -11.60
CA GLY A 107 -13.01 -3.83 -13.05
C GLY A 107 -11.67 -4.34 -13.57
N LEU A 108 -10.57 -4.07 -12.88
CA LEU A 108 -9.24 -4.58 -13.26
C LEU A 108 -9.21 -6.12 -13.19
N ALA A 109 -9.76 -6.69 -12.12
CA ALA A 109 -9.83 -8.14 -11.93
C ALA A 109 -10.65 -8.80 -13.06
N ALA A 110 -11.84 -8.28 -13.37
CA ALA A 110 -12.71 -8.79 -14.43
C ALA A 110 -12.07 -8.67 -15.81
N ALA A 111 -11.43 -7.53 -16.12
CA ALA A 111 -10.75 -7.33 -17.40
C ALA A 111 -9.56 -8.28 -17.62
N GLY A 112 -8.87 -8.64 -16.54
CA GLY A 112 -7.79 -9.63 -16.62
C GLY A 112 -8.32 -11.05 -16.77
N GLU A 113 -9.44 -11.38 -16.12
CA GLU A 113 -10.13 -12.67 -16.27
C GLU A 113 -10.64 -12.86 -17.69
N GLU A 114 -11.30 -11.85 -18.27
CA GLU A 114 -11.78 -11.87 -19.65
C GLU A 114 -10.64 -12.11 -20.67
N LYS A 115 -9.44 -11.56 -20.38
CA LYS A 115 -8.25 -11.74 -21.19
C LYS A 115 -7.47 -13.03 -20.90
N GLY A 116 -7.97 -13.88 -20.00
CA GLY A 116 -7.31 -15.13 -19.62
C GLY A 116 -5.99 -14.95 -18.85
N ARG A 117 -5.78 -13.78 -18.23
CA ARG A 117 -4.58 -13.55 -17.42
C ARG A 117 -4.65 -14.31 -16.10
N TRP A 118 -5.83 -14.34 -15.49
CA TRP A 118 -6.09 -15.01 -14.20
C TRP A 118 -7.56 -15.44 -14.10
N SER A 119 -7.89 -16.22 -13.09
CA SER A 119 -9.27 -16.50 -12.67
C SER A 119 -9.59 -15.74 -11.39
N VAL A 120 -10.87 -15.31 -11.22
CA VAL A 120 -11.30 -14.48 -10.09
C VAL A 120 -12.27 -15.23 -9.21
N GLN A 121 -11.96 -15.31 -7.92
CA GLN A 121 -12.86 -15.77 -6.86
C GLN A 121 -13.39 -14.54 -6.11
N ARG A 122 -14.72 -14.39 -6.06
CA ARG A 122 -15.39 -13.35 -5.28
C ARG A 122 -15.86 -13.93 -3.98
N ILE A 123 -15.47 -13.32 -2.86
CA ILE A 123 -15.75 -13.81 -1.51
C ILE A 123 -16.41 -12.67 -0.73
N PRO A 124 -17.53 -12.93 -0.01
CA PRO A 124 -18.10 -11.92 0.88
C PRO A 124 -17.07 -11.38 1.86
N VAL A 125 -17.07 -10.06 2.08
CA VAL A 125 -16.04 -9.38 2.90
C VAL A 125 -15.95 -10.01 4.29
N ASP A 126 -17.06 -10.38 4.89
CA ASP A 126 -17.19 -10.93 6.25
C ASP A 126 -17.13 -12.46 6.32
N ASP A 127 -16.98 -13.16 5.18
CA ASP A 127 -16.78 -14.62 5.16
C ASP A 127 -15.35 -15.00 5.47
N THR A 128 -14.97 -14.88 6.75
CA THR A 128 -13.61 -15.26 7.22
C THR A 128 -13.22 -16.68 6.83
N ALA A 129 -14.15 -17.64 6.88
CA ALA A 129 -13.86 -19.03 6.55
C ALA A 129 -13.54 -19.20 5.05
N GLY A 130 -14.31 -18.54 4.17
CA GLY A 130 -14.06 -18.51 2.73
C GLY A 130 -12.70 -17.89 2.40
N TRP A 131 -12.34 -16.79 3.06
CA TRP A 131 -11.03 -16.15 2.90
C TRP A 131 -9.87 -17.04 3.34
N VAL A 132 -9.98 -17.67 4.51
CA VAL A 132 -8.96 -18.61 5.01
C VAL A 132 -8.81 -19.81 4.06
N GLN A 133 -9.91 -20.33 3.52
CA GLN A 133 -9.87 -21.39 2.52
C GLN A 133 -9.16 -20.93 1.23
N ALA A 134 -9.46 -19.74 0.73
CA ALA A 134 -8.86 -19.16 -0.47
C ALA A 134 -7.34 -19.01 -0.33
N CYS A 135 -6.81 -18.71 0.86
CA CYS A 135 -5.37 -18.59 1.11
C CYS A 135 -4.58 -19.84 0.67
N SER A 136 -5.19 -21.01 0.69
CA SER A 136 -4.52 -22.27 0.31
C SER A 136 -4.28 -22.40 -1.19
N SER A 137 -5.03 -21.69 -2.04
CA SER A 137 -5.02 -21.86 -3.51
C SER A 137 -4.79 -20.57 -4.29
N ALA A 138 -5.15 -19.41 -3.75
CA ALA A 138 -5.01 -18.14 -4.45
C ALA A 138 -3.55 -17.67 -4.49
N ASP A 139 -3.19 -17.02 -5.59
CA ASP A 139 -1.89 -16.36 -5.77
C ASP A 139 -1.92 -14.92 -5.27
N LEU A 140 -3.11 -14.28 -5.36
CA LEU A 140 -3.38 -12.97 -4.76
C LEU A 140 -4.64 -13.08 -3.89
N ILE A 141 -4.51 -12.73 -2.64
CA ILE A 141 -5.60 -12.48 -1.70
C ILE A 141 -5.69 -10.96 -1.54
N TRP A 142 -6.66 -10.36 -2.23
CA TRP A 142 -6.90 -8.93 -2.16
C TRP A 142 -8.01 -8.64 -1.18
N LEU A 143 -7.71 -7.94 -0.11
CA LEU A 143 -8.66 -7.52 0.91
C LEU A 143 -8.87 -6.02 0.86
N GLU A 144 -10.05 -5.56 1.21
CA GLU A 144 -10.40 -4.17 1.43
C GLU A 144 -11.25 -4.08 2.68
N SER A 145 -10.73 -3.44 3.72
CA SER A 145 -11.40 -3.38 5.01
C SER A 145 -11.12 -2.06 5.72
N PRO A 146 -12.16 -1.25 5.99
CA PRO A 146 -13.55 -1.41 5.56
C PRO A 146 -13.70 -1.38 4.02
N SER A 147 -14.70 -2.09 3.48
CA SER A 147 -14.99 -2.15 2.04
C SER A 147 -15.62 -0.86 1.51
N ASN A 148 -15.60 -0.67 0.19
CA ASN A 148 -16.23 0.46 -0.48
C ASN A 148 -17.24 -0.06 -1.54
N PRO A 149 -18.56 0.24 -1.43
CA PRO A 149 -19.12 1.32 -0.60
C PRO A 149 -19.76 0.90 0.73
N LEU A 150 -19.91 -0.40 1.03
CA LEU A 150 -20.77 -0.86 2.12
C LEU A 150 -20.13 -0.76 3.51
N LEU A 151 -18.83 -0.50 3.60
CA LEU A 151 -18.07 -0.38 4.84
C LEU A 151 -18.07 -1.67 5.68
N THR A 152 -18.22 -2.81 5.04
CA THR A 152 -18.10 -4.12 5.68
C THR A 152 -16.67 -4.35 6.13
N VAL A 153 -16.48 -4.96 7.30
CA VAL A 153 -15.17 -5.18 7.91
C VAL A 153 -14.80 -6.67 7.84
N ALA A 154 -13.62 -6.95 7.31
CA ALA A 154 -13.03 -8.28 7.27
C ALA A 154 -12.23 -8.57 8.55
N ASP A 155 -12.16 -9.86 8.93
CA ASP A 155 -11.21 -10.31 9.96
C ASP A 155 -9.81 -10.46 9.36
N LEU A 156 -9.13 -9.30 9.24
CA LEU A 156 -7.78 -9.26 8.66
C LEU A 156 -6.78 -10.10 9.43
N GLU A 157 -6.91 -10.17 10.75
CA GLU A 157 -5.97 -10.93 11.59
C GLU A 157 -6.04 -12.42 11.25
N ALA A 158 -7.26 -12.97 11.16
CA ALA A 158 -7.46 -14.37 10.82
C ALA A 158 -6.94 -14.68 9.41
N VAL A 159 -7.24 -13.82 8.42
CA VAL A 159 -6.84 -14.04 7.02
C VAL A 159 -5.33 -13.85 6.83
N CYS A 160 -4.74 -12.80 7.37
CA CYS A 160 -3.31 -12.52 7.20
C CYS A 160 -2.41 -13.56 7.89
N LYS A 161 -2.91 -14.19 8.97
CA LYS A 161 -2.18 -15.26 9.69
C LYS A 161 -2.47 -16.66 9.15
N ALA A 162 -3.44 -16.83 8.26
CA ALA A 162 -3.79 -18.13 7.71
C ALA A 162 -2.62 -18.75 6.93
N PRO A 163 -2.43 -20.08 7.01
CA PRO A 163 -1.52 -20.78 6.11
C PRO A 163 -1.91 -20.51 4.66
N ARG A 164 -0.92 -20.17 3.83
CA ARG A 164 -1.14 -19.76 2.45
C ARG A 164 -0.24 -20.48 1.47
N LYS A 165 -0.66 -20.51 0.20
CA LYS A 165 0.14 -21.00 -0.91
C LYS A 165 1.50 -20.30 -0.91
N GLN A 166 2.56 -21.06 -1.19
CA GLN A 166 3.91 -20.49 -1.28
C GLN A 166 3.97 -19.42 -2.39
N GLY A 167 4.48 -18.27 -2.05
CA GLY A 167 4.57 -17.12 -2.96
C GLY A 167 3.27 -16.32 -3.12
N ALA A 168 2.17 -16.70 -2.44
CA ALA A 168 0.94 -15.93 -2.46
C ALA A 168 1.13 -14.54 -1.85
N ILE A 169 0.53 -13.55 -2.49
CA ILE A 169 0.51 -12.15 -2.03
C ILE A 169 -0.79 -11.93 -1.25
N VAL A 170 -0.69 -11.45 -0.03
CA VAL A 170 -1.84 -10.89 0.71
C VAL A 170 -1.72 -9.37 0.65
N ALA A 171 -2.58 -8.73 -0.12
CA ALA A 171 -2.65 -7.29 -0.27
C ALA A 171 -3.90 -6.75 0.41
N VAL A 172 -3.75 -5.69 1.19
CA VAL A 172 -4.86 -5.03 1.89
C VAL A 172 -4.95 -3.59 1.41
N ASP A 173 -6.07 -3.23 0.81
CA ASP A 173 -6.41 -1.81 0.60
C ASP A 173 -6.85 -1.22 1.94
N ASN A 174 -5.95 -0.43 2.51
CA ASN A 174 -6.07 0.19 3.83
C ASN A 174 -6.52 1.66 3.74
N THR A 175 -7.05 2.07 2.59
CA THR A 175 -7.38 3.48 2.31
C THR A 175 -8.36 4.07 3.32
N PHE A 176 -9.41 3.33 3.71
CA PHE A 176 -10.41 3.84 4.65
C PHE A 176 -9.94 3.81 6.11
N ALA A 177 -9.32 2.73 6.56
CA ALA A 177 -8.86 2.61 7.93
C ALA A 177 -7.65 3.52 8.20
N THR A 178 -6.77 3.69 7.22
CA THR A 178 -5.47 4.35 7.33
C THR A 178 -4.50 3.64 8.31
N PRO A 179 -3.20 3.90 8.23
CA PRO A 179 -2.24 3.29 9.15
C PRO A 179 -2.42 3.69 10.61
N ILE A 180 -3.22 4.72 10.87
CA ILE A 180 -3.53 5.16 12.24
C ILE A 180 -4.48 4.20 12.97
N LYS A 181 -5.37 3.54 12.21
CA LYS A 181 -6.37 2.64 12.79
C LYS A 181 -6.08 1.17 12.52
N GLN A 182 -5.34 0.87 11.45
CA GLN A 182 -5.10 -0.49 11.00
C GLN A 182 -3.72 -0.57 10.35
N GLN A 183 -2.91 -1.55 10.74
CA GLN A 183 -1.57 -1.78 10.21
C GLN A 183 -1.48 -3.20 9.63
N PRO A 184 -1.88 -3.41 8.36
CA PRO A 184 -1.98 -4.72 7.75
C PRO A 184 -0.67 -5.51 7.76
N LEU A 185 0.48 -4.84 7.59
CA LEU A 185 1.79 -5.50 7.60
C LEU A 185 2.10 -6.14 8.97
N GLU A 186 1.71 -5.50 10.06
CA GLU A 186 1.88 -6.06 11.42
C GLU A 186 0.98 -7.28 11.65
N LEU A 187 -0.14 -7.36 10.93
CA LEU A 187 -1.03 -8.53 10.95
C LEU A 187 -0.52 -9.68 10.09
N GLY A 188 0.48 -9.46 9.22
CA GLY A 188 1.07 -10.48 8.35
C GLY A 188 0.71 -10.36 6.88
N ALA A 189 0.08 -9.26 6.46
CA ALA A 189 -0.08 -8.94 5.03
C ALA A 189 1.27 -8.78 4.33
N THR A 190 1.31 -9.06 3.03
CA THR A 190 2.49 -8.86 2.19
C THR A 190 2.60 -7.40 1.74
N VAL A 191 1.45 -6.78 1.47
CA VAL A 191 1.34 -5.40 0.97
C VAL A 191 0.19 -4.69 1.67
N SER A 192 0.45 -3.49 2.18
CA SER A 192 -0.58 -2.51 2.55
C SER A 192 -0.65 -1.44 1.47
N LEU A 193 -1.85 -1.17 0.96
CA LEU A 193 -2.07 -0.23 -0.12
C LEU A 193 -2.92 0.95 0.35
N GLN A 194 -2.57 2.13 -0.15
CA GLN A 194 -3.28 3.38 0.16
C GLN A 194 -3.56 4.15 -1.12
N SER A 195 -4.81 4.55 -1.32
CA SER A 195 -5.09 5.70 -2.17
C SER A 195 -4.77 6.97 -1.38
N ALA A 196 -3.52 7.45 -1.45
CA ALA A 196 -3.08 8.64 -0.72
C ALA A 196 -3.86 9.91 -1.14
N THR A 197 -4.56 9.86 -2.27
CA THR A 197 -5.56 10.84 -2.72
C THR A 197 -6.60 11.16 -1.64
N LYS A 198 -6.92 10.19 -0.76
CA LYS A 198 -8.02 10.27 0.21
C LYS A 198 -7.53 10.88 1.53
N PHE A 199 -7.55 10.11 2.61
CA PHE A 199 -7.26 10.64 3.95
C PHE A 199 -5.81 11.08 4.16
N ILE A 200 -4.83 10.48 3.46
CA ILE A 200 -3.43 10.90 3.55
C ILE A 200 -3.26 12.30 2.93
N GLY A 201 -3.79 12.54 1.73
CA GLY A 201 -3.82 13.88 1.12
C GLY A 201 -4.70 14.84 1.91
N GLY A 202 -5.92 14.41 2.24
CA GLY A 202 -6.83 15.07 3.19
C GLY A 202 -7.57 16.31 2.69
N HIS A 203 -7.21 16.86 1.53
CA HIS A 203 -7.69 18.18 1.09
C HIS A 203 -8.28 18.21 -0.32
N SER A 204 -8.45 17.05 -0.96
CA SER A 204 -9.00 16.94 -2.33
C SER A 204 -8.20 17.71 -3.40
N ASP A 205 -6.90 17.83 -3.21
CA ASP A 205 -6.00 18.67 -4.01
C ASP A 205 -4.86 17.88 -4.68
N LEU A 206 -4.80 16.55 -4.48
CA LEU A 206 -3.78 15.70 -5.09
C LEU A 206 -4.31 14.32 -5.46
N LEU A 207 -3.60 13.67 -6.38
CA LEU A 207 -3.74 12.25 -6.70
C LEU A 207 -2.43 11.54 -6.36
N ALA A 208 -2.51 10.48 -5.58
CA ALA A 208 -1.36 9.63 -5.29
C ALA A 208 -1.82 8.24 -4.83
N GLY A 209 -0.98 7.24 -5.03
CA GLY A 209 -1.12 5.91 -4.47
C GLY A 209 0.16 5.49 -3.78
N VAL A 210 0.06 4.61 -2.81
CA VAL A 210 1.21 4.05 -2.11
C VAL A 210 1.01 2.56 -1.92
N ALA A 211 2.03 1.77 -2.15
CA ALA A 211 2.13 0.38 -1.73
C ALA A 211 3.32 0.24 -0.77
N THR A 212 3.06 -0.34 0.38
CA THR A 212 4.07 -0.56 1.43
C THR A 212 4.27 -2.04 1.65
#